data_b21d79576247b0757b873bfdceb52404
#
_entry.id   b21d79576247b0757b873bfdceb52404
#
_cell.length_a   1.000
_cell.length_b   1.000
_cell.length_c   1.000
_cell.angle_alpha   90.00
_cell.angle_beta   90.00
_cell.angle_gamma   90.00
#
_symmetry.space_group_name_H-M   'P 1'
#
loop_
_entity.id
_entity.type
_entity.pdbx_description
1 polymer ?
#
loop_
_entity_poly.entity_id
_entity_poly.type
_entity_poly.pdbx_seq_one_letter_code
_entity_poly.pdbx_strand_id
1 'polypeptide(L)'
;MARQQFGRPLAANQLIQKKLADGQTEIFVGQQACIQAGRLKEKGQLSPETVSMIKRNSCGKALTIAREARDMLGGNGIAEDYPVMRHMVNLETVNTYEGTHDIHALIIGNLQTNIAAFE
;
A
#
# COMPACT_ATOMS: atom_id res chain seq x y z
N MET A 1 6.27 -0.76 20.44
CA MET A 1 6.21 -0.14 21.79
C MET A 1 7.41 -0.52 22.68
N ALA A 2 8.02 -1.68 22.45
CA ALA A 2 9.16 -2.13 23.28
C ALA A 2 10.44 -1.29 23.13
N ARG A 3 10.68 -0.69 21.95
CA ARG A 3 11.90 0.09 21.69
C ARG A 3 11.86 1.43 22.43
N GLN A 4 12.93 1.70 23.19
CA GLN A 4 13.15 2.95 23.92
C GLN A 4 14.25 3.77 23.22
N GLN A 5 14.03 5.06 23.03
CA GLN A 5 15.04 6.03 22.59
C GLN A 5 14.80 7.38 23.29
N PHE A 6 15.88 8.08 23.59
CA PHE A 6 15.79 9.39 24.28
C PHE A 6 14.99 9.35 25.58
N GLY A 7 15.12 8.24 26.35
CA GLY A 7 14.48 8.07 27.66
C GLY A 7 12.98 7.78 27.63
N ARG A 8 12.40 7.49 26.45
CA ARG A 8 10.97 7.18 26.30
C ARG A 8 10.71 6.17 25.17
N PRO A 9 9.53 5.54 25.12
CA PRO A 9 9.17 4.67 24.01
C PRO A 9 9.28 5.40 22.67
N LEU A 10 9.82 4.75 21.64
CA LEU A 10 9.92 5.31 20.28
C LEU A 10 8.58 5.82 19.76
N ALA A 11 7.49 5.13 20.11
CA ALA A 11 6.12 5.50 19.74
C ALA A 11 5.64 6.83 20.37
N ALA A 12 6.37 7.39 21.32
CA ALA A 12 6.09 8.75 21.86
C ALA A 12 6.60 9.89 20.95
N ASN A 13 7.36 9.56 19.90
CA ASN A 13 7.84 10.54 18.94
C ASN A 13 6.72 10.90 17.94
N GLN A 14 6.50 12.19 17.72
CA GLN A 14 5.46 12.70 16.83
C GLN A 14 5.61 12.22 15.39
N LEU A 15 6.84 12.12 14.86
CA LEU A 15 7.10 11.62 13.52
C LEU A 15 6.72 10.12 13.36
N ILE A 16 6.92 9.35 14.43
CA ILE A 16 6.51 7.94 14.47
C ILE A 16 4.98 7.83 14.54
N GLN A 17 4.35 8.61 15.40
CA GLN A 17 2.88 8.62 15.51
C GLN A 17 2.21 9.05 14.21
N LYS A 18 2.79 10.05 13.51
CA LYS A 18 2.29 10.46 12.21
C LYS A 18 2.33 9.31 11.20
N LYS A 19 3.45 8.61 11.06
CA LYS A 19 3.57 7.45 10.16
C LYS A 19 2.56 6.35 10.48
N LEU A 20 2.35 6.07 11.77
CA LEU A 20 1.36 5.09 12.23
C LEU A 20 -0.07 5.52 11.88
N ALA A 21 -0.41 6.80 12.08
CA ALA A 21 -1.74 7.33 11.77
C ALA A 21 -2.00 7.34 10.26
N ASP A 22 -1.04 7.80 9.47
CA ASP A 22 -1.13 7.79 8.00
C ASP A 22 -1.30 6.36 7.48
N GLY A 23 -0.48 5.41 7.94
CA GLY A 23 -0.59 4.01 7.57
C GLY A 23 -1.94 3.40 7.94
N GLN A 24 -2.45 3.65 9.14
CA GLN A 24 -3.77 3.16 9.56
C GLN A 24 -4.89 3.72 8.69
N THR A 25 -4.80 5.00 8.33
CA THR A 25 -5.77 5.66 7.45
C THR A 25 -5.80 5.00 6.07
N GLU A 26 -4.63 4.78 5.46
CA GLU A 26 -4.53 4.16 4.14
C GLU A 26 -5.01 2.70 4.14
N ILE A 27 -4.73 1.95 5.21
CA ILE A 27 -5.23 0.58 5.39
C ILE A 27 -6.76 0.59 5.43
N PHE A 28 -7.37 1.46 6.23
CA PHE A 28 -8.81 1.56 6.34
C PHE A 28 -9.46 1.89 4.99
N VAL A 29 -8.96 2.91 4.28
CA VAL A 29 -9.48 3.32 2.97
C VAL A 29 -9.34 2.18 1.95
N GLY A 30 -8.18 1.51 1.89
CA GLY A 30 -7.95 0.38 1.00
C GLY A 30 -8.89 -0.79 1.28
N GLN A 31 -9.13 -1.12 2.55
CA GLN A 31 -10.07 -2.17 2.94
C GLN A 31 -11.51 -1.83 2.52
N GLN A 32 -11.97 -0.58 2.70
CA GLN A 32 -13.29 -0.16 2.27
C GLN A 32 -13.44 -0.25 0.74
N ALA A 33 -12.43 0.14 -0.01
CA ALA A 33 -12.42 -0.01 -1.46
C ALA A 33 -12.54 -1.48 -1.90
N CYS A 34 -11.81 -2.39 -1.26
CA CYS A 34 -11.88 -3.83 -1.55
C CYS A 34 -13.25 -4.41 -1.20
N ILE A 35 -13.83 -4.04 -0.06
CA ILE A 35 -15.19 -4.47 0.34
C ILE A 35 -16.22 -4.01 -0.69
N GLN A 36 -16.15 -2.74 -1.11
CA GLN A 36 -17.07 -2.21 -2.12
C GLN A 36 -16.90 -2.90 -3.48
N ALA A 37 -15.67 -3.22 -3.88
CA ALA A 37 -15.42 -3.99 -5.10
C ALA A 37 -16.04 -5.39 -5.03
N GLY A 38 -15.92 -6.07 -3.87
CA GLY A 38 -16.59 -7.35 -3.66
C GLY A 38 -18.11 -7.26 -3.87
N ARG A 39 -18.75 -6.25 -3.29
CA ARG A 39 -20.20 -5.99 -3.46
C ARG A 39 -20.58 -5.69 -4.91
N LEU A 40 -19.75 -4.94 -5.63
CA LEU A 40 -19.97 -4.67 -7.06
C LEU A 40 -19.82 -5.94 -7.90
N LYS A 41 -18.84 -6.78 -7.56
CA LYS A 41 -18.64 -8.07 -8.24
C LYS A 41 -19.84 -9.00 -8.08
N GLU A 42 -20.39 -9.11 -6.87
CA GLU A 42 -21.59 -9.91 -6.60
C GLU A 42 -22.81 -9.44 -7.43
N LYS A 43 -22.90 -8.15 -7.73
CA LYS A 43 -23.94 -7.54 -8.55
C LYS A 43 -23.66 -7.57 -10.06
N GLY A 44 -22.51 -8.10 -10.48
CA GLY A 44 -22.06 -8.06 -11.88
C GLY A 44 -21.74 -6.66 -12.41
N GLN A 45 -21.42 -5.71 -11.51
CA GLN A 45 -21.18 -4.29 -11.80
C GLN A 45 -19.72 -3.86 -11.63
N LEU A 46 -18.81 -4.78 -11.29
CA LEU A 46 -17.40 -4.46 -11.13
C LEU A 46 -16.76 -4.27 -12.51
N SER A 47 -16.25 -3.08 -12.79
CA SER A 47 -15.52 -2.81 -14.03
C SER A 47 -14.03 -3.17 -13.90
N PRO A 48 -13.34 -3.51 -15.02
CA PRO A 48 -11.90 -3.76 -15.02
C PRO A 48 -11.07 -2.56 -14.52
N GLU A 49 -11.51 -1.35 -14.81
CA GLU A 49 -10.83 -0.12 -14.38
C GLU A 49 -10.93 0.06 -12.87
N THR A 50 -12.05 -0.32 -12.26
CA THR A 50 -12.20 -0.33 -10.79
C THR A 50 -11.20 -1.31 -10.16
N VAL A 51 -11.01 -2.49 -10.76
CA VAL A 51 -9.98 -3.44 -10.32
C VAL A 51 -8.58 -2.82 -10.43
N SER A 52 -8.29 -2.15 -11.55
CA SER A 52 -7.01 -1.44 -11.76
C SER A 52 -6.77 -0.35 -10.72
N MET A 53 -7.79 0.45 -10.38
CA MET A 53 -7.69 1.47 -9.32
C MET A 53 -7.37 0.85 -7.97
N ILE A 54 -8.06 -0.22 -7.60
CA ILE A 54 -7.87 -0.89 -6.31
C ILE A 54 -6.49 -1.54 -6.23
N LYS A 55 -6.09 -2.28 -7.27
CA LYS A 55 -4.76 -2.92 -7.31
C LYS A 55 -3.66 -1.86 -7.20
N ARG A 56 -3.72 -0.81 -8.01
CA ARG A 56 -2.75 0.28 -7.99
C ARG A 56 -2.66 0.94 -6.61
N ASN A 57 -3.80 1.31 -6.04
CA ASN A 57 -3.84 1.98 -4.73
C ASN A 57 -3.35 1.05 -3.61
N SER A 58 -3.93 -0.13 -3.48
CA SER A 58 -3.66 -1.03 -2.34
C SER A 58 -2.22 -1.53 -2.33
N CYS A 59 -1.68 -1.95 -3.49
CA CYS A 59 -0.29 -2.43 -3.57
C CYS A 59 0.71 -1.29 -3.32
N GLY A 60 0.50 -0.13 -3.93
CA GLY A 60 1.39 1.03 -3.74
C GLY A 60 1.38 1.54 -2.30
N LYS A 61 0.21 1.64 -1.67
CA LYS A 61 0.08 2.06 -0.27
C LYS A 61 0.66 1.03 0.71
N ALA A 62 0.40 -0.27 0.49
CA ALA A 62 0.98 -1.33 1.30
C ALA A 62 2.52 -1.31 1.24
N LEU A 63 3.11 -1.10 0.06
CA LEU A 63 4.55 -0.98 -0.11
C LEU A 63 5.11 0.24 0.62
N THR A 64 4.45 1.40 0.52
CA THR A 64 4.82 2.62 1.25
C THR A 64 4.81 2.37 2.76
N ILE A 65 3.75 1.76 3.29
CA ILE A 65 3.61 1.43 4.72
C ILE A 65 4.72 0.46 5.15
N ALA A 66 5.03 -0.55 4.35
CA ALA A 66 6.11 -1.49 4.66
C ALA A 66 7.49 -0.80 4.72
N ARG A 67 7.77 0.12 3.78
CA ARG A 67 9.00 0.92 3.77
C ARG A 67 9.09 1.83 5.00
N GLU A 68 7.99 2.46 5.39
CA GLU A 68 7.94 3.28 6.62
C GLU A 68 8.09 2.42 7.88
N ALA A 69 7.49 1.24 7.93
CA ALA A 69 7.67 0.30 9.03
C ALA A 69 9.12 -0.14 9.17
N ARG A 70 9.80 -0.45 8.05
CA ARG A 70 11.22 -0.75 8.02
C ARG A 70 12.04 0.43 8.56
N ASP A 71 11.73 1.65 8.11
CA ASP A 71 12.41 2.87 8.55
C ASP A 71 12.24 3.12 10.05
N MET A 72 11.03 3.00 10.57
CA MET A 72 10.75 3.14 12.01
C MET A 72 11.52 2.14 12.89
N LEU A 73 11.83 0.95 12.38
CA LEU A 73 12.62 -0.05 13.08
C LEU A 73 14.14 0.23 13.05
N GLY A 74 14.59 1.16 12.20
CA GLY A 74 16.01 1.48 12.04
C GLY A 74 16.81 0.25 11.61
N GLY A 75 17.96 -0.03 12.27
CA GLY A 75 18.80 -1.19 12.00
C GLY A 75 18.07 -2.53 12.13
N ASN A 76 17.15 -2.65 13.08
CA ASN A 76 16.32 -3.85 13.25
C ASN A 76 15.40 -4.10 12.04
N GLY A 77 15.03 -3.06 11.30
CA GLY A 77 14.21 -3.19 10.08
C GLY A 77 14.92 -3.88 8.91
N ILE A 78 16.24 -4.08 9.02
CA ILE A 78 17.06 -4.75 8.00
C ILE A 78 17.46 -6.17 8.46
N ALA A 79 17.37 -6.45 9.76
CA ALA A 79 17.71 -7.74 10.34
C ALA A 79 16.63 -8.79 10.06
N GLU A 80 17.04 -10.04 9.79
CA GLU A 80 16.12 -11.15 9.47
C GLU A 80 15.20 -11.54 10.63
N ASP A 81 15.60 -11.24 11.86
CA ASP A 81 14.77 -11.44 13.07
C ASP A 81 13.43 -10.66 13.03
N TYR A 82 13.35 -9.65 12.17
CA TYR A 82 12.16 -8.80 12.00
C TYR A 82 11.57 -9.02 10.59
N PRO A 83 10.29 -9.42 10.47
CA PRO A 83 9.73 -9.83 9.18
C PRO A 83 9.46 -8.66 8.21
N VAL A 84 9.66 -7.42 8.62
CA VAL A 84 9.27 -6.23 7.84
C VAL A 84 9.97 -6.15 6.49
N MET A 85 11.27 -6.49 6.44
CA MET A 85 12.04 -6.48 5.19
C MET A 85 11.52 -7.52 4.20
N ARG A 86 11.17 -8.72 4.67
CA ARG A 86 10.54 -9.76 3.85
C ARG A 86 9.22 -9.29 3.26
N HIS A 87 8.37 -8.64 4.08
CA HIS A 87 7.11 -8.08 3.60
C HIS A 87 7.33 -6.98 2.55
N MET A 88 8.33 -6.11 2.75
CA MET A 88 8.67 -5.07 1.80
C MET A 88 9.09 -5.67 0.44
N VAL A 89 9.99 -6.65 0.43
CA VAL A 89 10.43 -7.34 -0.80
C VAL A 89 9.25 -8.03 -1.50
N ASN A 90 8.39 -8.72 -0.76
CA ASN A 90 7.19 -9.33 -1.32
C ASN A 90 6.25 -8.29 -1.93
N LEU A 91 6.09 -7.14 -1.31
CA LEU A 91 5.22 -6.07 -1.81
C LEU A 91 5.80 -5.37 -3.04
N GLU A 92 7.13 -5.31 -3.21
CA GLU A 92 7.75 -4.89 -4.48
C GLU A 92 7.31 -5.83 -5.62
N THR A 93 7.30 -7.13 -5.37
CA THR A 93 6.81 -8.12 -6.34
C THR A 93 5.33 -7.92 -6.64
N VAL A 94 4.49 -7.78 -5.60
CA VAL A 94 3.04 -7.58 -5.75
C VAL A 94 2.74 -6.27 -6.51
N ASN A 95 3.51 -5.21 -6.29
CA ASN A 95 3.36 -3.94 -6.99
C ASN A 95 3.78 -4.01 -8.47
N THR A 96 4.56 -5.03 -8.85
CA THR A 96 5.14 -5.19 -10.19
C THR A 96 4.34 -6.14 -11.07
N TYR A 97 3.94 -7.31 -10.57
CA TYR A 97 3.31 -8.35 -11.38
C TYR A 97 1.80 -8.12 -11.60
N GLU A 98 1.21 -8.87 -12.54
CA GLU A 98 -0.22 -8.77 -12.91
C GLU A 98 -0.63 -7.34 -13.32
N GLY A 99 0.27 -6.66 -14.01
CA GLY A 99 0.20 -5.25 -14.35
C GLY A 99 0.94 -4.38 -13.33
N THR A 100 1.95 -3.66 -13.82
CA THR A 100 2.72 -2.73 -12.98
C THR A 100 1.85 -1.58 -12.49
N HIS A 101 2.33 -0.89 -11.48
CA HIS A 101 1.69 0.33 -10.95
C HIS A 101 1.38 1.35 -12.07
N ASP A 102 2.29 1.47 -13.06
CA ASP A 102 2.15 2.42 -14.17
C ASP A 102 1.18 1.90 -15.24
N ILE A 103 1.18 0.61 -15.55
CA ILE A 103 0.19 0.03 -16.48
C ILE A 103 -1.24 0.25 -15.96
N HIS A 104 -1.48 0.07 -14.67
CA HIS A 104 -2.79 0.38 -14.10
C HIS A 104 -3.12 1.87 -14.16
N ALA A 105 -2.13 2.78 -14.05
CA ALA A 105 -2.35 4.21 -14.26
C ALA A 105 -2.80 4.52 -15.70
N LEU A 106 -2.18 3.88 -16.70
CA LEU A 106 -2.53 4.06 -18.11
C LEU A 106 -3.95 3.52 -18.43
N ILE A 107 -4.36 2.40 -17.83
CA ILE A 107 -5.74 1.86 -17.94
C ILE A 107 -6.75 2.88 -17.40
N ILE A 108 -6.48 3.46 -16.22
CA ILE A 108 -7.34 4.46 -15.60
C ILE A 108 -7.37 5.76 -16.43
N GLY A 109 -6.21 6.18 -16.94
CA GLY A 109 -6.08 7.35 -17.80
C GLY A 109 -6.89 7.22 -19.09
N ASN A 110 -6.87 6.05 -19.72
CA ASN A 110 -7.71 5.75 -20.88
C ASN A 110 -9.19 5.88 -20.56
N LEU A 111 -9.65 5.35 -19.43
CA LEU A 111 -11.05 5.51 -19.01
C LEU A 111 -11.47 6.99 -18.89
N GLN A 112 -10.57 7.84 -18.36
CA GLN A 112 -10.88 9.26 -18.14
C GLN A 112 -10.86 10.09 -19.42
N THR A 113 -9.94 9.77 -20.35
CA THR A 113 -9.68 10.59 -21.54
C THR A 113 -10.27 10.00 -22.81
N ASN A 114 -10.63 8.74 -22.80
CA ASN A 114 -10.97 7.93 -23.97
C ASN A 114 -9.85 7.89 -25.03
N ILE A 115 -8.60 8.07 -24.60
CA ILE A 115 -7.39 8.03 -25.44
C ILE A 115 -6.44 6.99 -24.86
N ALA A 116 -6.16 5.93 -25.62
CA ALA A 116 -5.17 4.92 -25.22
C ALA A 116 -3.75 5.53 -25.23
N ALA A 117 -3.00 5.30 -24.17
CA ALA A 117 -1.59 5.72 -24.10
C ALA A 117 -0.64 4.68 -24.70
N PHE A 118 -1.13 3.49 -25.02
CA PHE A 118 -0.43 2.40 -25.72
C PHE A 118 -1.44 1.56 -26.51
N GLU A 119 -0.97 0.89 -27.55
CA GLU A 119 -1.72 -0.06 -28.38
C GLU A 119 -1.48 -1.51 -27.95
#